data_f302870e81c7bdd8aada5ea5cd294244
#
_entry.id   f302870e81c7bdd8aada5ea5cd294244
#
_cell.length_a   1.000
_cell.length_b   1.000
_cell.length_c   1.000
_cell.angle_alpha   90.00
_cell.angle_beta   90.00
_cell.angle_gamma   90.00
#
_symmetry.space_group_name_H-M   'P 1'
#
loop_
_entity.id
_entity.type
_entity.pdbx_description
1 polymer ?
#
loop_
_entity_poly.entity_id
_entity_poly.type
_entity_poly.pdbx_seq_one_letter_code
_entity_poly.pdbx_strand_id
1 'polypeptide(L)'
;MSKYEQFRREHSVFLYRSYEITESADKVDVSYKFSIPGLADFNPGWSFPKPENVSVSGDLTFERLVFSLGMAEAVSYWKAVCSPEMIVECGELDGEQISWWKKLWFAGLGEFFYVNGINADKESFVKIVPKGKFAGTSAAELRKSEGCLVPIGGGKDSALTIETLVNAGMNCRCYAINKRCSISATVEAAGLDESALITASRR
;
A
#
# COMPACT_ATOMS: atom_id res chain seq x y z
N MET A 1 6.89 -7.75 32.26
CA MET A 1 6.26 -6.95 31.18
C MET A 1 7.16 -7.06 29.96
N SER A 2 6.62 -7.52 28.84
CA SER A 2 7.38 -7.62 27.58
C SER A 2 7.64 -6.21 26.99
N LYS A 3 8.64 -6.10 26.09
CA LYS A 3 8.85 -4.85 25.31
C LYS A 3 7.60 -4.41 24.57
N TYR A 4 6.87 -5.38 24.01
CA TYR A 4 5.61 -5.15 23.32
C TYR A 4 4.57 -4.45 24.21
N GLU A 5 4.36 -4.96 25.43
CA GLU A 5 3.42 -4.36 26.39
C GLU A 5 3.88 -2.98 26.87
N GLN A 6 5.19 -2.82 27.09
CA GLN A 6 5.77 -1.54 27.49
C GLN A 6 5.54 -0.46 26.43
N PHE A 7 5.92 -0.73 25.16
CA PHE A 7 5.77 0.23 24.07
C PHE A 7 4.32 0.60 23.80
N ARG A 8 3.41 -0.37 23.84
CA ARG A 8 1.97 -0.12 23.70
C ARG A 8 1.41 0.79 24.79
N ARG A 9 1.94 0.72 25.99
CA ARG A 9 1.52 1.58 27.11
C ARG A 9 2.12 2.98 26.99
N GLU A 10 3.38 3.09 26.61
CA GLU A 10 4.08 4.38 26.46
C GLU A 10 3.60 5.13 25.21
N HIS A 11 3.26 4.42 24.15
CA HIS A 11 2.84 4.97 22.85
C HIS A 11 1.47 4.40 22.46
N SER A 12 0.43 4.85 23.18
CA SER A 12 -0.92 4.26 23.07
C SER A 12 -1.63 4.58 21.76
N VAL A 13 -1.15 5.55 20.98
CA VAL A 13 -1.80 6.03 19.75
C VAL A 13 -0.81 6.09 18.60
N PHE A 14 -1.24 5.59 17.44
CA PHE A 14 -0.63 5.81 16.14
C PHE A 14 -1.60 6.64 15.29
N LEU A 15 -1.10 7.64 14.56
CA LEU A 15 -1.91 8.56 13.78
C LEU A 15 -1.62 8.39 12.28
N TYR A 16 -2.65 8.21 11.47
CA TYR A 16 -2.63 8.48 10.05
C TYR A 16 -3.23 9.86 9.83
N ARG A 17 -2.35 10.88 9.76
CA ARG A 17 -2.76 12.29 9.78
C ARG A 17 -3.32 12.78 8.46
N SER A 18 -2.55 12.57 7.39
CA SER A 18 -2.91 13.10 6.08
C SER A 18 -2.18 12.38 4.96
N TYR A 19 -2.66 12.57 3.75
CA TYR A 19 -1.94 12.34 2.52
C TYR A 19 -2.08 13.58 1.62
N GLU A 20 -1.16 13.71 0.69
CA GLU A 20 -1.14 14.79 -0.30
C GLU A 20 -0.85 14.18 -1.67
N ILE A 21 -1.59 14.63 -2.68
CA ILE A 21 -1.46 14.20 -4.07
C ILE A 21 -0.99 15.40 -4.88
N THR A 22 0.13 15.25 -5.58
CA THR A 22 0.67 16.26 -6.48
C THR A 22 0.76 15.68 -7.88
N GLU A 23 0.01 16.24 -8.81
CA GLU A 23 -0.02 15.82 -10.21
C GLU A 23 0.89 16.70 -11.06
N SER A 24 1.72 16.09 -11.91
CA SER A 24 2.50 16.73 -12.96
C SER A 24 2.12 16.18 -14.35
N ALA A 25 2.81 16.60 -15.41
CA ALA A 25 2.51 16.15 -16.77
C ALA A 25 2.66 14.64 -16.95
N ASP A 26 3.70 14.05 -16.35
CA ASP A 26 4.16 12.68 -16.58
C ASP A 26 4.03 11.75 -15.36
N LYS A 27 3.70 12.29 -14.17
CA LYS A 27 3.62 11.52 -12.93
C LYS A 27 2.64 12.08 -11.91
N VAL A 28 2.31 11.23 -10.96
CA VAL A 28 1.61 11.58 -9.73
C VAL A 28 2.50 11.22 -8.54
N ASP A 29 2.81 12.21 -7.74
CA ASP A 29 3.51 12.03 -6.46
C ASP A 29 2.48 12.02 -5.32
N VAL A 30 2.65 11.08 -4.39
CA VAL A 30 1.82 10.95 -3.19
C VAL A 30 2.72 10.97 -1.98
N SER A 31 2.40 11.78 -0.99
CA SER A 31 3.07 11.79 0.31
C SER A 31 2.10 11.48 1.44
N TYR A 32 2.58 10.78 2.46
CA TYR A 32 1.80 10.43 3.65
C TYR A 32 2.40 11.06 4.88
N LYS A 33 1.58 11.33 5.89
CA LYS A 33 2.02 11.76 7.22
C LYS A 33 1.48 10.80 8.27
N PHE A 34 2.39 10.05 8.89
CA PHE A 34 2.10 9.23 10.06
C PHE A 34 2.82 9.77 11.27
N SER A 35 2.28 9.52 12.47
CA SER A 35 2.88 10.01 13.71
C SER A 35 2.65 9.04 14.86
N ILE A 36 3.69 8.88 15.66
CA ILE A 36 3.59 8.33 17.01
C ILE A 36 3.84 9.50 17.96
N PRO A 37 2.81 10.08 18.60
CA PRO A 37 2.96 11.28 19.41
C PRO A 37 4.06 11.15 20.47
N GLY A 38 4.93 12.13 20.52
CA GLY A 38 6.06 12.17 21.46
C GLY A 38 7.24 11.24 21.11
N LEU A 39 7.17 10.51 19.97
CA LEU A 39 8.25 9.62 19.54
C LEU A 39 8.78 9.95 18.14
N ALA A 40 7.94 9.91 17.10
CA ALA A 40 8.40 10.08 15.73
C ALA A 40 7.27 10.46 14.77
N ASP A 41 7.65 11.21 13.72
CA ASP A 41 6.84 11.45 12.53
C ASP A 41 7.47 10.73 11.32
N PHE A 42 6.63 10.19 10.45
CA PHE A 42 7.05 9.46 9.25
C PHE A 42 6.37 10.05 8.02
N ASN A 43 7.16 10.30 6.98
CA ASN A 43 6.69 10.93 5.75
C ASN A 43 7.09 10.12 4.51
N PRO A 44 6.57 8.90 4.33
CA PRO A 44 6.83 8.14 3.13
C PRO A 44 6.17 8.77 1.90
N GLY A 45 6.76 8.50 0.74
CA GLY A 45 6.24 9.00 -0.52
C GLY A 45 6.25 7.93 -1.61
N TRP A 46 5.35 8.10 -2.57
CA TRP A 46 5.25 7.31 -3.78
C TRP A 46 5.24 8.21 -5.00
N SER A 47 5.78 7.72 -6.10
CA SER A 47 5.70 8.35 -7.41
C SER A 47 5.23 7.33 -8.43
N PHE A 48 4.16 7.65 -9.15
CA PHE A 48 3.56 6.80 -10.17
C PHE A 48 3.70 7.47 -11.53
N PRO A 49 4.11 6.76 -12.60
CA PRO A 49 4.07 7.31 -13.94
C PRO A 49 2.61 7.53 -14.36
N LYS A 50 2.37 8.59 -15.09
CA LYS A 50 1.05 8.99 -15.58
C LYS A 50 1.09 9.19 -17.09
N PRO A 51 0.12 8.64 -17.85
CA PRO A 51 -0.05 9.01 -19.25
C PRO A 51 -0.39 10.50 -19.41
N GLU A 52 0.12 11.14 -20.45
CA GLU A 52 -0.03 12.59 -20.67
C GLU A 52 -1.48 13.07 -20.72
N ASN A 53 -2.38 12.25 -21.25
CA ASN A 53 -3.79 12.61 -21.44
C ASN A 53 -4.70 12.16 -20.29
N VAL A 54 -4.13 11.77 -19.16
CA VAL A 54 -4.89 11.34 -17.96
C VAL A 54 -4.71 12.38 -16.86
N SER A 55 -5.81 12.80 -16.24
CA SER A 55 -5.77 13.58 -15.00
C SER A 55 -6.43 12.80 -13.88
N VAL A 56 -5.84 12.88 -12.69
CA VAL A 56 -6.38 12.30 -11.46
C VAL A 56 -6.97 13.36 -10.52
N SER A 57 -6.90 14.64 -10.92
CA SER A 57 -7.42 15.74 -10.13
C SER A 57 -8.94 15.65 -9.99
N GLY A 58 -9.42 15.58 -8.76
CA GLY A 58 -10.85 15.44 -8.44
C GLY A 58 -11.43 14.03 -8.70
N ASP A 59 -10.60 13.04 -9.03
CA ASP A 59 -11.03 11.64 -9.12
C ASP A 59 -11.14 11.02 -7.73
N LEU A 60 -12.36 10.91 -7.22
CA LEU A 60 -12.65 10.34 -5.90
C LEU A 60 -12.24 8.86 -5.79
N THR A 61 -12.24 8.12 -6.90
CA THR A 61 -11.78 6.73 -6.91
C THR A 61 -10.27 6.67 -6.69
N PHE A 62 -9.53 7.54 -7.38
CA PHE A 62 -8.09 7.64 -7.21
C PHE A 62 -7.73 8.08 -5.78
N GLU A 63 -8.42 9.08 -5.22
CA GLU A 63 -8.23 9.51 -3.82
C GLU A 63 -8.42 8.36 -2.82
N ARG A 64 -9.45 7.52 -3.03
CA ARG A 64 -9.68 6.34 -2.19
C ARG A 64 -8.60 5.27 -2.33
N LEU A 65 -8.08 5.07 -3.53
CA LEU A 65 -6.94 4.16 -3.75
C LEU A 65 -5.69 4.69 -3.05
N VAL A 66 -5.42 5.99 -3.13
CA VAL A 66 -4.31 6.63 -2.41
C VAL A 66 -4.48 6.49 -0.90
N PHE A 67 -5.67 6.78 -0.36
CA PHE A 67 -5.96 6.56 1.05
C PHE A 67 -5.74 5.09 1.46
N SER A 68 -6.20 4.14 0.66
CA SER A 68 -6.04 2.71 0.93
C SER A 68 -4.57 2.28 0.88
N LEU A 69 -3.79 2.84 -0.06
CA LEU A 69 -2.33 2.63 -0.09
C LEU A 69 -1.67 3.14 1.21
N GLY A 70 -2.12 4.30 1.73
CA GLY A 70 -1.68 4.81 3.02
C GLY A 70 -2.03 3.89 4.19
N MET A 71 -3.20 3.26 4.18
CA MET A 71 -3.56 2.23 5.18
C MET A 71 -2.62 1.01 5.11
N ALA A 72 -2.20 0.60 3.90
CA ALA A 72 -1.22 -0.47 3.73
C ALA A 72 0.20 -0.03 4.18
N GLU A 73 0.61 1.21 3.86
CA GLU A 73 1.89 1.78 4.30
C GLU A 73 1.98 1.91 5.82
N ALA A 74 0.90 2.32 6.46
CA ALA A 74 0.84 2.62 7.89
C ALA A 74 1.34 1.45 8.75
N VAL A 75 1.11 0.19 8.35
CA VAL A 75 1.55 -0.99 9.12
C VAL A 75 3.07 -1.04 9.29
N SER A 76 3.84 -0.54 8.31
CA SER A 76 5.30 -0.51 8.37
C SER A 76 5.84 0.39 9.47
N TYR A 77 5.11 1.43 9.81
CA TYR A 77 5.46 2.41 10.86
C TYR A 77 4.78 2.07 12.20
N TRP A 78 3.54 1.61 12.15
CA TRP A 78 2.79 1.18 13.33
C TRP A 78 3.53 0.09 14.14
N LYS A 79 4.14 -0.87 13.46
CA LYS A 79 4.88 -1.97 14.12
C LYS A 79 6.12 -1.53 14.89
N ALA A 80 6.55 -0.26 14.79
CA ALA A 80 7.65 0.27 15.60
C ALA A 80 7.37 0.18 17.11
N VAL A 81 6.11 0.42 17.51
CA VAL A 81 5.64 0.37 18.90
C VAL A 81 4.35 -0.42 19.10
N CYS A 82 3.70 -0.83 18.02
CA CYS A 82 2.44 -1.59 18.02
C CYS A 82 1.33 -0.91 18.84
N SER A 83 1.13 0.39 18.68
CA SER A 83 0.11 1.17 19.41
C SER A 83 -1.24 0.46 19.44
N PRO A 84 -1.92 0.37 20.60
CA PRO A 84 -3.23 -0.28 20.70
C PRO A 84 -4.34 0.43 19.94
N GLU A 85 -4.20 1.72 19.69
CA GLU A 85 -5.17 2.50 18.93
C GLU A 85 -4.51 3.15 17.70
N MET A 86 -5.15 3.04 16.54
CA MET A 86 -4.81 3.77 15.32
C MET A 86 -5.94 4.75 15.02
N ILE A 87 -5.64 6.03 15.02
CA ILE A 87 -6.57 7.10 14.63
C ILE A 87 -6.31 7.46 13.17
N VAL A 88 -7.33 7.39 12.34
CA VAL A 88 -7.30 7.78 10.93
C VAL A 88 -7.97 9.14 10.79
N GLU A 89 -7.16 10.20 10.66
CA GLU A 89 -7.65 11.59 10.62
C GLU A 89 -8.06 12.03 9.20
N CYS A 90 -7.58 11.35 8.16
CA CYS A 90 -7.70 11.79 6.77
C CYS A 90 -8.69 10.99 5.91
N GLY A 91 -9.54 10.18 6.52
CA GLY A 91 -10.55 9.41 5.79
C GLY A 91 -11.52 8.71 6.71
N GLU A 92 -12.58 8.17 6.14
CA GLU A 92 -13.60 7.40 6.84
C GLU A 92 -13.49 5.91 6.47
N LEU A 93 -13.87 5.06 7.40
CA LEU A 93 -13.99 3.63 7.23
C LEU A 93 -15.27 3.18 7.92
N ASP A 94 -16.06 2.34 7.25
CA ASP A 94 -17.17 1.64 7.88
C ASP A 94 -16.71 0.40 8.66
N GLY A 95 -17.65 -0.27 9.32
CA GLY A 95 -17.35 -1.42 10.17
C GLY A 95 -16.78 -2.61 9.39
N GLU A 96 -17.21 -2.85 8.14
CA GLU A 96 -16.73 -3.92 7.29
C GLU A 96 -15.29 -3.63 6.82
N GLN A 97 -15.01 -2.40 6.42
CA GLN A 97 -13.68 -1.94 6.04
C GLN A 97 -12.69 -2.02 7.20
N ILE A 98 -13.09 -1.60 8.40
CA ILE A 98 -12.27 -1.74 9.61
C ILE A 98 -11.94 -3.21 9.87
N SER A 99 -12.95 -4.09 9.82
CA SER A 99 -12.76 -5.53 10.02
C SER A 99 -11.83 -6.13 8.96
N TRP A 100 -11.96 -5.70 7.71
CA TRP A 100 -11.10 -6.13 6.60
C TRP A 100 -9.64 -5.69 6.80
N TRP A 101 -9.40 -4.42 7.15
CA TRP A 101 -8.06 -3.90 7.43
C TRP A 101 -7.40 -4.61 8.61
N LYS A 102 -8.14 -4.84 9.71
CA LYS A 102 -7.63 -5.62 10.85
C LYS A 102 -7.23 -7.02 10.44
N LYS A 103 -8.07 -7.71 9.65
CA LYS A 103 -7.76 -9.05 9.14
C LYS A 103 -6.51 -9.06 8.27
N LEU A 104 -6.39 -8.10 7.35
CA LEU A 104 -5.24 -7.98 6.46
C LEU A 104 -3.94 -7.73 7.24
N TRP A 105 -3.94 -6.77 8.15
CA TRP A 105 -2.78 -6.47 8.98
C TRP A 105 -2.38 -7.65 9.85
N PHE A 106 -3.32 -8.26 10.55
CA PHE A 106 -3.04 -9.40 11.42
C PHE A 106 -2.41 -10.57 10.65
N ALA A 107 -2.97 -10.91 9.49
CA ALA A 107 -2.44 -11.98 8.64
C ALA A 107 -1.05 -11.64 8.07
N GLY A 108 -0.83 -10.38 7.67
CA GLY A 108 0.46 -9.91 7.17
C GLY A 108 1.56 -9.75 8.21
N LEU A 109 1.20 -9.70 9.50
CA LEU A 109 2.14 -9.54 10.62
C LEU A 109 2.57 -10.87 11.26
N GLY A 110 2.17 -12.02 10.73
CA GLY A 110 2.45 -13.32 11.32
C GLY A 110 3.94 -13.57 11.59
N GLU A 111 4.81 -13.33 10.62
CA GLU A 111 6.25 -13.42 10.80
C GLU A 111 6.78 -12.43 11.86
N PHE A 112 6.31 -11.17 11.79
CA PHE A 112 6.69 -10.15 12.76
C PHE A 112 6.33 -10.55 14.19
N PHE A 113 5.13 -11.06 14.43
CA PHE A 113 4.71 -11.54 15.74
C PHE A 113 5.54 -12.73 16.21
N TYR A 114 5.79 -13.69 15.32
CA TYR A 114 6.58 -14.87 15.62
C TYR A 114 8.03 -14.53 16.02
N VAL A 115 8.72 -13.74 15.19
CA VAL A 115 10.13 -13.39 15.41
C VAL A 115 10.31 -12.55 16.67
N ASN A 116 9.33 -11.72 17.04
CA ASN A 116 9.39 -10.87 18.23
C ASN A 116 8.75 -11.50 19.47
N GLY A 117 8.30 -12.75 19.41
CA GLY A 117 7.66 -13.44 20.54
C GLY A 117 6.37 -12.77 21.00
N ILE A 118 5.63 -12.13 20.09
CA ILE A 118 4.40 -11.40 20.38
C ILE A 118 3.22 -12.36 20.24
N ASN A 119 2.52 -12.61 21.35
CA ASN A 119 1.25 -13.35 21.34
C ASN A 119 0.10 -12.34 21.19
N ALA A 120 -0.18 -11.94 19.96
CA ALA A 120 -1.23 -10.98 19.65
C ALA A 120 -2.57 -11.69 19.41
N ASP A 121 -3.63 -11.13 19.97
CA ASP A 121 -5.00 -11.55 19.66
C ASP A 121 -5.56 -10.73 18.50
N LYS A 122 -6.18 -11.41 17.55
CA LYS A 122 -6.71 -10.81 16.31
C LYS A 122 -7.71 -9.70 16.54
N GLU A 123 -8.53 -9.82 17.57
CA GLU A 123 -9.60 -8.85 17.83
C GLU A 123 -9.10 -7.61 18.59
N SER A 124 -8.02 -7.76 19.38
CA SER A 124 -7.55 -6.74 20.31
C SER A 124 -6.18 -6.14 19.97
N PHE A 125 -5.45 -6.65 18.95
CA PHE A 125 -4.09 -6.17 18.66
C PHE A 125 -4.06 -4.69 18.24
N VAL A 126 -5.09 -4.20 17.55
CA VAL A 126 -5.27 -2.80 17.19
C VAL A 126 -6.76 -2.44 17.11
N LYS A 127 -7.10 -1.24 17.60
CA LYS A 127 -8.38 -0.60 17.41
C LYS A 127 -8.22 0.52 16.38
N ILE A 128 -8.86 0.40 15.21
CA ILE A 128 -8.85 1.44 14.18
C ILE A 128 -10.03 2.38 14.41
N VAL A 129 -9.75 3.69 14.52
CA VAL A 129 -10.73 4.75 14.82
C VAL A 129 -10.70 5.79 13.71
N PRO A 130 -11.60 5.74 12.72
CA PRO A 130 -11.72 6.78 11.71
C PRO A 130 -12.30 8.06 12.32
N LYS A 131 -11.70 9.20 12.00
CA LYS A 131 -12.16 10.54 12.39
C LYS A 131 -12.30 11.49 11.20
N GLY A 132 -11.71 11.14 10.07
CA GLY A 132 -11.83 11.91 8.84
C GLY A 132 -13.12 11.62 8.10
N LYS A 133 -13.32 12.35 6.99
CA LYS A 133 -14.41 12.15 6.04
C LYS A 133 -13.86 12.21 4.63
N PHE A 134 -14.48 11.50 3.71
CA PHE A 134 -14.27 11.70 2.27
C PHE A 134 -15.30 12.69 1.71
N ALA A 135 -14.88 13.47 0.72
CA ALA A 135 -15.77 14.32 -0.04
C ALA A 135 -16.58 13.48 -1.05
N GLY A 136 -17.58 12.76 -0.59
CA GLY A 136 -18.51 12.01 -1.42
C GLY A 136 -18.26 10.51 -1.48
N THR A 137 -19.31 9.77 -1.84
CA THR A 137 -19.33 8.32 -2.02
C THR A 137 -19.77 8.00 -3.44
N SER A 138 -18.84 7.62 -4.31
CA SER A 138 -19.14 7.09 -5.64
C SER A 138 -18.65 5.64 -5.70
N ALA A 139 -19.53 4.75 -6.11
CA ALA A 139 -19.11 3.41 -6.50
C ALA A 139 -18.35 3.54 -7.83
N ALA A 140 -17.11 3.05 -7.87
CA ALA A 140 -16.36 3.02 -9.12
C ALA A 140 -16.93 1.93 -10.03
N GLU A 141 -17.30 2.28 -11.25
CA GLU A 141 -17.52 1.30 -12.30
C GLU A 141 -16.18 0.71 -12.74
N LEU A 142 -15.95 -0.55 -12.38
CA LEU A 142 -14.78 -1.28 -12.89
C LEU A 142 -15.01 -1.60 -14.36
N ARG A 143 -14.30 -0.91 -15.24
CA ARG A 143 -14.24 -1.31 -16.67
C ARG A 143 -13.44 -2.61 -16.76
N LYS A 144 -14.01 -3.60 -17.43
CA LYS A 144 -13.26 -4.82 -17.80
C LYS A 144 -12.15 -4.39 -18.76
N SER A 145 -10.91 -4.59 -18.37
CA SER A 145 -9.76 -4.47 -19.26
C SER A 145 -9.37 -5.86 -19.76
N GLU A 146 -8.93 -5.95 -21.01
CA GLU A 146 -8.32 -7.16 -21.54
C GLU A 146 -6.83 -7.16 -21.19
N GLY A 147 -6.35 -8.28 -20.63
CA GLY A 147 -4.94 -8.45 -20.30
C GLY A 147 -4.66 -8.64 -18.80
N CYS A 148 -3.40 -8.81 -18.50
CA CYS A 148 -2.89 -9.08 -17.15
C CYS A 148 -1.90 -8.00 -16.71
N LEU A 149 -2.02 -7.50 -15.49
CA LEU A 149 -0.98 -6.72 -14.82
C LEU A 149 -0.22 -7.65 -13.86
N VAL A 150 1.05 -7.91 -14.15
CA VAL A 150 1.89 -8.85 -13.40
C VAL A 150 2.85 -8.09 -12.50
N PRO A 151 2.69 -8.15 -11.16
CA PRO A 151 3.69 -7.62 -10.23
C PRO A 151 5.00 -8.42 -10.34
N ILE A 152 6.13 -7.72 -10.53
CA ILE A 152 7.42 -8.37 -10.69
C ILE A 152 8.47 -7.82 -9.71
N GLY A 153 9.19 -8.74 -9.07
CA GLY A 153 10.34 -8.44 -8.22
C GLY A 153 11.69 -8.88 -8.82
N GLY A 154 11.69 -9.48 -10.02
CA GLY A 154 12.89 -9.99 -10.68
C GLY A 154 13.37 -11.36 -10.15
N GLY A 155 12.51 -12.11 -9.44
CA GLY A 155 12.78 -13.46 -8.97
C GLY A 155 12.14 -14.54 -9.86
N LYS A 156 12.44 -15.81 -9.57
CA LYS A 156 11.98 -16.99 -10.31
C LYS A 156 10.45 -17.06 -10.49
N ASP A 157 9.71 -16.70 -9.45
CA ASP A 157 8.23 -16.78 -9.47
C ASP A 157 7.64 -15.73 -10.42
N SER A 158 8.25 -14.53 -10.49
CA SER A 158 7.88 -13.50 -11.47
C SER A 158 8.15 -13.97 -12.91
N ALA A 159 9.33 -14.58 -13.14
CA ALA A 159 9.70 -15.10 -14.46
C ALA A 159 8.72 -16.19 -14.91
N LEU A 160 8.43 -17.17 -14.05
CA LEU A 160 7.48 -18.24 -14.34
C LEU A 160 6.09 -17.72 -14.63
N THR A 161 5.61 -16.75 -13.84
CA THR A 161 4.27 -16.17 -14.03
C THR A 161 4.17 -15.47 -15.38
N ILE A 162 5.14 -14.63 -15.75
CA ILE A 162 5.14 -13.91 -17.03
C ILE A 162 5.19 -14.91 -18.19
N GLU A 163 6.13 -15.85 -18.15
CA GLU A 163 6.28 -16.85 -19.19
C GLU A 163 5.01 -17.68 -19.40
N THR A 164 4.38 -18.11 -18.31
CA THR A 164 3.11 -18.85 -18.36
C THR A 164 2.01 -18.05 -19.05
N LEU A 165 1.86 -16.77 -18.71
CA LEU A 165 0.83 -15.90 -19.27
C LEU A 165 1.10 -15.54 -20.74
N VAL A 166 2.36 -15.23 -21.09
CA VAL A 166 2.77 -14.92 -22.46
C VAL A 166 2.57 -16.14 -23.36
N ASN A 167 2.98 -17.34 -22.91
CA ASN A 167 2.76 -18.58 -23.66
C ASN A 167 1.27 -18.93 -23.83
N ALA A 168 0.41 -18.46 -22.91
CA ALA A 168 -1.05 -18.58 -23.05
C ALA A 168 -1.67 -17.50 -23.99
N GLY A 169 -0.85 -16.67 -24.64
CA GLY A 169 -1.30 -15.61 -25.55
C GLY A 169 -1.94 -14.41 -24.84
N MET A 170 -1.71 -14.24 -23.53
CA MET A 170 -2.27 -13.14 -22.75
C MET A 170 -1.50 -11.85 -23.02
N ASN A 171 -2.21 -10.74 -23.17
CA ASN A 171 -1.59 -9.42 -23.18
C ASN A 171 -1.13 -9.06 -21.77
N CYS A 172 0.19 -9.00 -21.55
CA CYS A 172 0.79 -8.78 -20.24
C CYS A 172 1.44 -7.41 -20.14
N ARG A 173 1.16 -6.70 -19.04
CA ARG A 173 1.96 -5.57 -18.57
C ARG A 173 2.57 -5.94 -17.22
N CYS A 174 3.79 -5.49 -16.99
CA CYS A 174 4.52 -5.73 -15.77
C CYS A 174 4.47 -4.51 -14.87
N TYR A 175 4.39 -4.73 -13.56
CA TYR A 175 4.41 -3.66 -12.56
C TYR A 175 5.52 -3.91 -11.55
N ALA A 176 6.36 -2.92 -11.30
CA ALA A 176 7.45 -3.00 -10.33
C ALA A 176 7.46 -1.80 -9.39
N ILE A 177 7.95 -2.03 -8.17
CA ILE A 177 8.24 -0.98 -7.19
C ILE A 177 9.76 -0.86 -7.11
N ASN A 178 10.29 0.36 -7.33
CA ASN A 178 11.73 0.64 -7.32
C ASN A 178 12.51 -0.25 -8.30
N LYS A 179 12.57 0.16 -9.54
CA LYS A 179 13.22 -0.58 -10.64
C LYS A 179 14.62 -1.06 -10.26
N ARG A 180 14.89 -2.35 -10.55
CA ARG A 180 16.20 -2.99 -10.42
C ARG A 180 16.60 -3.65 -11.74
N CYS A 181 17.89 -3.83 -11.99
CA CYS A 181 18.38 -4.47 -13.22
C CYS A 181 17.77 -5.86 -13.45
N SER A 182 17.59 -6.67 -12.41
CA SER A 182 16.95 -7.98 -12.51
C SER A 182 15.52 -7.94 -13.03
N ILE A 183 14.77 -6.85 -12.76
CA ILE A 183 13.38 -6.67 -13.23
C ILE A 183 13.38 -6.47 -14.75
N SER A 184 14.21 -5.55 -15.27
CA SER A 184 14.32 -5.31 -16.72
C SER A 184 14.78 -6.58 -17.46
N ALA A 185 15.76 -7.29 -16.91
CA ALA A 185 16.22 -8.54 -17.51
C ALA A 185 15.12 -9.62 -17.53
N THR A 186 14.25 -9.68 -16.51
CA THR A 186 13.11 -10.61 -16.48
C THR A 186 12.06 -10.27 -17.55
N VAL A 187 11.78 -8.96 -17.77
CA VAL A 187 10.86 -8.51 -18.82
C VAL A 187 11.39 -8.84 -20.20
N GLU A 188 12.65 -8.54 -20.46
CA GLU A 188 13.34 -8.83 -21.72
C GLU A 188 13.40 -10.33 -22.02
N ALA A 189 13.75 -11.16 -21.01
CA ALA A 189 13.80 -12.61 -21.16
C ALA A 189 12.44 -13.24 -21.50
N ALA A 190 11.35 -12.61 -21.07
CA ALA A 190 9.98 -13.00 -21.43
C ALA A 190 9.54 -12.53 -22.83
N GLY A 191 10.44 -11.89 -23.60
CA GLY A 191 10.14 -11.35 -24.91
C GLY A 191 9.24 -10.12 -24.92
N LEU A 192 9.11 -9.44 -23.78
CA LEU A 192 8.32 -8.22 -23.67
C LEU A 192 9.20 -6.99 -23.85
N ASP A 193 8.65 -5.95 -24.46
CA ASP A 193 9.29 -4.65 -24.59
C ASP A 193 9.30 -3.89 -23.27
N GLU A 194 10.28 -3.01 -23.05
CA GLU A 194 10.39 -2.21 -21.83
C GLU A 194 9.16 -1.32 -21.59
N SER A 195 8.44 -0.93 -22.62
CA SER A 195 7.17 -0.19 -22.51
C SER A 195 6.06 -0.99 -21.84
N ALA A 196 6.19 -2.32 -21.75
CA ALA A 196 5.30 -3.16 -20.95
C ALA A 196 5.55 -3.03 -19.45
N LEU A 197 6.67 -2.43 -19.01
CA LEU A 197 7.03 -2.27 -17.61
C LEU A 197 6.55 -0.91 -17.06
N ILE A 198 5.65 -0.97 -16.09
CA ILE A 198 5.22 0.18 -15.30
C ILE A 198 6.00 0.17 -13.99
N THR A 199 6.69 1.25 -13.67
CA THR A 199 7.48 1.34 -12.44
C THR A 199 6.97 2.46 -11.55
N ALA A 200 6.54 2.12 -10.33
CA ALA A 200 6.35 3.08 -9.26
C ALA A 200 7.63 3.19 -8.41
N SER A 201 7.85 4.35 -7.82
CA SER A 201 8.95 4.57 -6.87
C SER A 201 8.41 4.82 -5.48
N ARG A 202 8.98 4.15 -4.48
CA ARG A 202 8.70 4.33 -3.05
C ARG A 202 9.92 4.90 -2.35
N ARG A 203 9.71 5.95 -1.55
CA ARG A 203 10.75 6.67 -0.77
C ARG A 203 10.43 6.64 0.72
#